data_c5cbc01c208e7f659850f027ae96893a
#
_entry.id   c5cbc01c208e7f659850f027ae96893a
#
_cell.length_a   1.000
_cell.length_b   1.000
_cell.length_c   1.000
_cell.angle_alpha   90.00
_cell.angle_beta   90.00
_cell.angle_gamma   90.00
#
_symmetry.space_group_name_H-M   'P 1'
#
loop_
_entity.id
_entity.type
_entity.pdbx_description
1 polymer ?
#
loop_
_entity_poly.entity_id
_entity_poly.type
_entity_poly.pdbx_seq_one_letter_code
_entity_poly.pdbx_strand_id
1 'polypeptide(L)'
;MDRNIRFFLMGGQWNVVHVPEKPNGFGVLIIGDTNHFVDEQKSLWTQHIGRIKIMEQLLSAGYTVFYSNLFGTNWGSEKALEHSQQLYHVVLKQEILNNKIHILAEGMGALVAIQLMERMKENIRSVALINPCLDLHAHYKQEKERKFFYKKLMKELLESHNVTKEELENKIKKIRGQNYASLLPVKVWQTTTNFTYNPNVHCKLYEEWRKKLSSPIQVTYHLMEKRYSYGNAICQFFTKFESKL
;
A
#
# COMPACT_ATOMS: atom_id res chain seq x y z
N MET A 1 9.54 -12.14 23.95
CA MET A 1 9.47 -11.12 22.91
C MET A 1 10.42 -11.54 21.79
N ASP A 2 9.91 -11.75 20.65
CA ASP A 2 10.72 -12.12 19.48
C ASP A 2 11.68 -10.94 19.21
N ARG A 3 12.99 -11.16 19.32
CA ARG A 3 14.00 -10.09 19.19
C ARG A 3 13.99 -9.40 17.84
N ASN A 4 13.24 -9.94 16.89
CA ASN A 4 13.19 -9.51 15.50
C ASN A 4 11.99 -8.60 15.17
N ILE A 5 11.12 -8.28 16.15
CA ILE A 5 9.96 -7.41 15.95
C ILE A 5 10.04 -6.22 16.90
N ARG A 6 9.94 -5.01 16.37
CA ARG A 6 9.96 -3.78 17.17
C ARG A 6 8.76 -2.92 16.85
N PHE A 7 7.96 -2.62 17.88
CA PHE A 7 6.89 -1.64 17.82
C PHE A 7 7.40 -0.32 18.43
N PHE A 8 7.06 0.80 17.82
CA PHE A 8 7.44 2.12 18.30
C PHE A 8 6.44 3.20 17.89
N LEU A 9 6.34 4.23 18.72
CA LEU A 9 5.48 5.38 18.47
C LEU A 9 6.27 6.48 17.73
N MET A 10 5.72 6.99 16.65
CA MET A 10 6.26 8.13 15.89
C MET A 10 5.12 8.97 15.35
N GLY A 11 5.16 10.28 15.54
CA GLY A 11 4.11 11.19 15.05
C GLY A 11 2.69 10.82 15.52
N GLY A 12 2.55 10.26 16.73
CA GLY A 12 1.27 9.80 17.26
C GLY A 12 0.72 8.52 16.62
N GLN A 13 1.50 7.85 15.78
CA GLN A 13 1.13 6.59 15.15
C GLN A 13 2.05 5.46 15.62
N TRP A 14 1.46 4.28 15.88
CA TRP A 14 2.21 3.07 16.10
C TRP A 14 2.78 2.54 14.78
N ASN A 15 4.02 2.15 14.82
CA ASN A 15 4.77 1.59 13.70
C ASN A 15 5.42 0.29 14.13
N VAL A 16 5.72 -0.58 13.18
CA VAL A 16 6.40 -1.84 13.45
C VAL A 16 7.44 -2.13 12.38
N VAL A 17 8.56 -2.70 12.81
CA VAL A 17 9.61 -3.25 11.95
C VAL A 17 9.79 -4.72 12.29
N HIS A 18 9.77 -5.56 11.27
CA HIS A 18 10.10 -6.98 11.33
C HIS A 18 11.45 -7.20 10.63
N VAL A 19 12.44 -7.62 11.38
CA VAL A 19 13.76 -7.95 10.84
C VAL A 19 13.84 -9.45 10.62
N PRO A 20 14.17 -9.94 9.43
CA PRO A 20 14.28 -11.37 9.16
C PRO A 20 15.53 -11.98 9.85
N GLU A 21 15.55 -13.29 10.05
CA GLU A 21 16.73 -13.99 10.61
C GLU A 21 17.97 -13.84 9.72
N LYS A 22 17.77 -13.84 8.40
CA LYS A 22 18.82 -13.67 7.39
C LYS A 22 18.49 -12.51 6.46
N PRO A 23 18.85 -11.27 6.83
CA PRO A 23 18.55 -10.09 6.04
C PRO A 23 19.20 -10.12 4.66
N ASN A 24 18.43 -9.82 3.61
CA ASN A 24 18.93 -9.69 2.24
C ASN A 24 19.32 -8.23 1.89
N GLY A 25 19.14 -7.29 2.82
CA GLY A 25 19.45 -5.87 2.65
C GLY A 25 18.34 -5.07 1.94
N PHE A 26 17.17 -5.65 1.64
CA PHE A 26 16.06 -4.93 1.01
C PHE A 26 14.89 -4.73 1.97
N GLY A 27 14.29 -3.53 1.91
CA GLY A 27 13.12 -3.16 2.71
C GLY A 27 11.83 -3.27 1.92
N VAL A 28 10.74 -3.64 2.62
CA VAL A 28 9.37 -3.61 2.10
C VAL A 28 8.51 -2.75 3.01
N LEU A 29 8.00 -1.63 2.49
CA LEU A 29 6.97 -0.83 3.14
C LEU A 29 5.59 -1.40 2.82
N ILE A 30 4.85 -1.83 3.86
CA ILE A 30 3.45 -2.26 3.69
C ILE A 30 2.51 -1.09 3.98
N ILE A 31 1.50 -0.92 3.12
CA ILE A 31 0.43 0.07 3.27
C ILE A 31 -0.91 -0.66 3.21
N GLY A 32 -1.61 -0.72 4.34
CA GLY A 32 -2.81 -1.55 4.49
C GLY A 32 -4.10 -0.91 3.96
N ASP A 33 -5.17 -1.72 3.93
CA ASP A 33 -6.53 -1.28 3.57
C ASP A 33 -7.27 -0.68 4.78
N THR A 34 -8.51 -0.29 4.63
CA THR A 34 -9.38 0.40 5.62
C THR A 34 -9.47 -0.27 7.00
N ASN A 35 -9.27 -1.59 7.08
CA ASN A 35 -9.27 -2.32 8.34
C ASN A 35 -7.86 -2.51 8.93
N HIS A 36 -6.86 -1.89 8.35
CA HIS A 36 -5.48 -1.98 8.83
C HIS A 36 -5.33 -1.28 10.17
N PHE A 37 -4.57 -1.92 11.08
CA PHE A 37 -4.18 -1.32 12.34
C PHE A 37 -2.78 -1.79 12.77
N VAL A 38 -2.13 -0.96 13.55
CA VAL A 38 -0.93 -1.27 14.35
C VAL A 38 -1.13 -0.64 15.72
N ASP A 39 -0.95 -1.40 16.76
CA ASP A 39 -0.89 -0.93 18.15
C ASP A 39 0.50 -1.21 18.77
N GLU A 40 0.65 -1.07 20.08
CA GLU A 40 1.94 -1.24 20.76
C GLU A 40 2.50 -2.66 20.74
N GLN A 41 1.70 -3.68 20.41
CA GLN A 41 2.10 -5.09 20.52
C GLN A 41 1.70 -5.95 19.32
N LYS A 42 0.74 -5.50 18.52
CA LYS A 42 0.14 -6.31 17.45
C LYS A 42 -0.33 -5.47 16.27
N SER A 43 -0.59 -6.15 15.17
CA SER A 43 -1.10 -5.53 13.95
C SER A 43 -2.01 -6.49 13.19
N LEU A 44 -2.77 -5.98 12.23
CA LEU A 44 -3.55 -6.82 11.33
C LEU A 44 -2.67 -7.85 10.60
N TRP A 45 -1.45 -7.48 10.22
CA TRP A 45 -0.52 -8.35 9.50
C TRP A 45 0.08 -9.48 10.35
N THR A 46 0.03 -9.36 11.67
CA THR A 46 0.44 -10.40 12.62
C THR A 46 -0.71 -11.22 13.17
N GLN A 47 -1.97 -10.85 12.90
CA GLN A 47 -3.15 -11.55 13.42
C GLN A 47 -4.00 -12.22 12.34
N HIS A 48 -4.01 -11.70 11.12
CA HIS A 48 -4.85 -12.23 10.05
C HIS A 48 -4.15 -13.37 9.31
N ILE A 49 -4.70 -14.59 9.35
CA ILE A 49 -4.10 -15.83 8.82
C ILE A 49 -3.52 -15.67 7.41
N GLY A 50 -4.23 -15.01 6.50
CA GLY A 50 -3.75 -14.83 5.13
C GLY A 50 -2.60 -13.84 5.00
N ARG A 51 -2.59 -12.76 5.82
CA ARG A 51 -1.53 -11.76 5.81
C ARG A 51 -0.27 -12.27 6.52
N ILE A 52 -0.44 -13.07 7.58
CA ILE A 52 0.68 -13.78 8.23
C ILE A 52 1.45 -14.60 7.20
N LYS A 53 0.77 -15.37 6.34
CA LYS A 53 1.43 -16.17 5.29
C LYS A 53 2.26 -15.32 4.31
N ILE A 54 1.76 -14.16 3.89
CA ILE A 54 2.52 -13.24 3.04
C ILE A 54 3.72 -12.69 3.81
N MET A 55 3.53 -12.29 5.06
CA MET A 55 4.59 -11.79 5.94
C MET A 55 5.70 -12.83 6.13
N GLU A 56 5.35 -14.07 6.47
CA GLU A 56 6.29 -15.18 6.63
C GLU A 56 7.12 -15.41 5.37
N GLN A 57 6.50 -15.33 4.19
CA GLN A 57 7.20 -15.49 2.92
C GLN A 57 8.17 -14.35 2.63
N LEU A 58 7.79 -13.09 2.94
CA LEU A 58 8.68 -11.94 2.82
C LEU A 58 9.87 -12.07 3.79
N LEU A 59 9.62 -12.40 5.04
CA LEU A 59 10.68 -12.58 6.06
C LEU A 59 11.60 -13.77 5.72
N SER A 60 11.05 -14.89 5.27
CA SER A 60 11.83 -16.05 4.83
C SER A 60 12.69 -15.75 3.60
N ALA A 61 12.25 -14.85 2.73
CA ALA A 61 13.05 -14.35 1.60
C ALA A 61 14.11 -13.31 2.00
N GLY A 62 14.15 -12.91 3.28
CA GLY A 62 15.15 -12.01 3.84
C GLY A 62 14.78 -10.53 3.81
N TYR A 63 13.56 -10.15 3.47
CA TYR A 63 13.13 -8.75 3.48
C TYR A 63 12.91 -8.22 4.90
N THR A 64 13.43 -7.04 5.19
CA THR A 64 12.99 -6.26 6.35
C THR A 64 11.66 -5.60 6.02
N VAL A 65 10.62 -5.93 6.79
CA VAL A 65 9.26 -5.45 6.54
C VAL A 65 8.86 -4.42 7.58
N PHE A 66 8.30 -3.29 7.14
CA PHE A 66 7.88 -2.23 8.06
C PHE A 66 6.60 -1.56 7.61
N TYR A 67 5.81 -1.08 8.57
CA TYR A 67 4.53 -0.42 8.32
C TYR A 67 4.03 0.34 9.54
N SER A 68 3.00 1.17 9.33
CA SER A 68 2.40 2.05 10.32
C SER A 68 0.90 1.83 10.42
N ASN A 69 0.28 2.21 11.56
CA ASN A 69 -1.16 2.40 11.67
C ASN A 69 -1.69 3.46 10.68
N LEU A 70 -0.86 4.39 10.30
CA LEU A 70 -1.04 5.36 9.21
C LEU A 70 -2.38 6.11 9.27
N PHE A 71 -2.79 6.50 10.49
CA PHE A 71 -4.05 7.22 10.78
C PHE A 71 -5.34 6.42 10.43
N GLY A 72 -5.25 5.10 10.37
CA GLY A 72 -6.40 4.24 10.06
C GLY A 72 -6.92 4.46 8.64
N THR A 73 -8.17 4.91 8.50
CA THR A 73 -8.81 5.18 7.19
C THR A 73 -8.31 6.48 6.56
N ASN A 74 -7.07 6.48 6.09
CA ASN A 74 -6.34 7.66 5.62
C ASN A 74 -6.71 8.15 4.21
N TRP A 75 -7.29 7.31 3.38
CA TRP A 75 -7.76 7.60 2.00
C TRP A 75 -6.74 8.35 1.13
N GLY A 76 -5.45 8.06 1.28
CA GLY A 76 -4.39 8.71 0.51
C GLY A 76 -4.13 10.16 0.91
N SER A 77 -4.39 10.52 2.16
CA SER A 77 -4.23 11.88 2.70
C SER A 77 -2.77 12.31 2.78
N GLU A 78 -2.53 13.64 2.79
CA GLU A 78 -1.19 14.21 2.86
C GLU A 78 -0.43 13.76 4.12
N LYS A 79 -1.10 13.76 5.27
CA LYS A 79 -0.49 13.28 6.53
C LYS A 79 -0.02 11.83 6.46
N ALA A 80 -0.74 10.96 5.71
CA ALA A 80 -0.32 9.57 5.51
C ALA A 80 0.91 9.46 4.60
N LEU A 81 1.00 10.31 3.59
CA LEU A 81 2.17 10.39 2.70
C LEU A 81 3.41 10.84 3.47
N GLU A 82 3.32 11.95 4.19
CA GLU A 82 4.41 12.51 4.99
C GLU A 82 4.89 11.52 6.05
N HIS A 83 3.95 10.86 6.75
CA HIS A 83 4.29 9.85 7.75
C HIS A 83 5.00 8.63 7.12
N SER A 84 4.56 8.18 5.93
CA SER A 84 5.21 7.08 5.21
C SER A 84 6.64 7.43 4.81
N GLN A 85 6.89 8.67 4.39
CA GLN A 85 8.24 9.16 4.08
C GLN A 85 9.11 9.26 5.33
N GLN A 86 8.57 9.75 6.44
CA GLN A 86 9.28 9.79 7.73
C GLN A 86 9.64 8.40 8.21
N LEU A 87 8.69 7.45 8.15
CA LEU A 87 8.91 6.06 8.52
C LEU A 87 10.03 5.42 7.68
N TYR A 88 10.03 5.63 6.37
CA TYR A 88 11.12 5.19 5.50
C TYR A 88 12.48 5.72 6.00
N HIS A 89 12.61 7.00 6.26
CA HIS A 89 13.86 7.59 6.73
C HIS A 89 14.31 7.08 8.10
N VAL A 90 13.36 6.86 9.02
CA VAL A 90 13.66 6.30 10.36
C VAL A 90 14.18 4.88 10.24
N VAL A 91 13.51 4.04 9.44
CA VAL A 91 13.90 2.64 9.26
C VAL A 91 15.27 2.54 8.57
N LEU A 92 15.55 3.33 7.55
CA LEU A 92 16.86 3.34 6.89
C LEU A 92 18.02 3.79 7.80
N LYS A 93 17.74 4.63 8.81
CA LYS A 93 18.75 5.02 9.81
C LYS A 93 18.99 3.94 10.87
N GLN A 94 18.02 3.07 11.11
CA GLN A 94 18.08 2.06 12.17
C GLN A 94 18.49 0.68 11.66
N GLU A 95 18.22 0.38 10.39
CA GLU A 95 18.48 -0.91 9.75
C GLU A 95 19.51 -0.78 8.61
N ILE A 96 20.28 -1.83 8.40
CA ILE A 96 21.22 -1.91 7.27
C ILE A 96 20.43 -2.31 6.02
N LEU A 97 19.94 -1.33 5.29
CA LEU A 97 19.10 -1.50 4.12
C LEU A 97 19.61 -0.72 2.91
N ASN A 98 19.29 -1.23 1.74
CA ASN A 98 19.45 -0.49 0.50
C ASN A 98 18.53 0.74 0.47
N ASN A 99 18.99 1.84 -0.09
CA ASN A 99 18.24 3.09 -0.19
C ASN A 99 16.92 2.96 -0.97
N LYS A 100 16.80 1.98 -1.85
CA LYS A 100 15.59 1.74 -2.63
C LYS A 100 14.83 0.56 -2.05
N ILE A 101 13.58 0.80 -1.64
CA ILE A 101 12.68 -0.18 -1.05
C ILE A 101 11.62 -0.64 -2.05
N HIS A 102 10.94 -1.72 -1.73
CA HIS A 102 9.70 -2.13 -2.37
C HIS A 102 8.48 -1.62 -1.59
N ILE A 103 7.36 -1.44 -2.27
CA ILE A 103 6.07 -1.16 -1.62
C ILE A 103 5.11 -2.33 -1.88
N LEU A 104 4.42 -2.77 -0.83
CA LEU A 104 3.28 -3.66 -0.90
C LEU A 104 2.05 -2.92 -0.38
N ALA A 105 1.08 -2.61 -1.24
CA ALA A 105 -0.12 -1.89 -0.84
C ALA A 105 -1.39 -2.70 -1.10
N GLU A 106 -2.33 -2.64 -0.16
CA GLU A 106 -3.62 -3.32 -0.23
C GLU A 106 -4.76 -2.29 -0.22
N GLY A 107 -5.75 -2.48 -1.09
CA GLY A 107 -6.99 -1.69 -1.10
C GLY A 107 -6.75 -0.18 -1.14
N MET A 108 -7.25 0.52 -0.12
CA MET A 108 -7.09 1.96 0.09
C MET A 108 -5.62 2.39 0.12
N GLY A 109 -4.72 1.56 0.66
CA GLY A 109 -3.29 1.85 0.74
C GLY A 109 -2.64 2.12 -0.62
N ALA A 110 -3.24 1.63 -1.71
CA ALA A 110 -2.77 1.93 -3.05
C ALA A 110 -2.82 3.42 -3.39
N LEU A 111 -3.76 4.19 -2.79
CA LEU A 111 -3.83 5.65 -2.96
C LEU A 111 -2.60 6.38 -2.39
N VAL A 112 -2.03 5.87 -1.30
CA VAL A 112 -0.76 6.35 -0.77
C VAL A 112 0.39 5.91 -1.68
N ALA A 113 0.41 4.62 -2.07
CA ALA A 113 1.48 4.05 -2.87
C ALA A 113 1.68 4.79 -4.21
N ILE A 114 0.60 5.07 -4.97
CA ILE A 114 0.70 5.78 -6.25
C ILE A 114 1.24 7.22 -6.11
N GLN A 115 0.97 7.88 -4.99
CA GLN A 115 1.51 9.21 -4.70
C GLN A 115 2.99 9.14 -4.26
N LEU A 116 3.37 8.14 -3.46
CA LEU A 116 4.77 7.90 -3.08
C LEU A 116 5.64 7.58 -4.29
N MET A 117 5.11 6.88 -5.30
CA MET A 117 5.82 6.61 -6.56
C MET A 117 6.31 7.86 -7.28
N GLU A 118 5.63 8.99 -7.12
CA GLU A 118 6.09 10.28 -7.67
C GLU A 118 7.04 11.01 -6.70
N ARG A 119 6.69 11.06 -5.41
CA ARG A 119 7.45 11.80 -4.40
C ARG A 119 8.78 11.17 -4.04
N MET A 120 8.85 9.84 -4.10
CA MET A 120 10.00 9.03 -3.69
C MET A 120 10.53 8.15 -4.82
N LYS A 121 10.40 8.58 -6.08
CA LYS A 121 10.76 7.77 -7.25
C LYS A 121 12.17 7.20 -7.18
N GLU A 122 13.12 7.95 -6.62
CA GLU A 122 14.52 7.52 -6.48
C GLU A 122 14.74 6.51 -5.33
N ASN A 123 13.75 6.38 -4.42
CA ASN A 123 13.80 5.52 -3.25
C ASN A 123 12.93 4.28 -3.37
N ILE A 124 12.21 4.09 -4.47
CA ILE A 124 11.32 2.96 -4.69
C ILE A 124 11.82 2.13 -5.86
N ARG A 125 11.88 0.80 -5.68
CA ARG A 125 12.28 -0.17 -6.71
C ARG A 125 11.11 -0.67 -7.53
N SER A 126 10.07 -1.11 -6.85
CA SER A 126 8.86 -1.66 -7.46
C SER A 126 7.68 -1.63 -6.50
N VAL A 127 6.47 -1.75 -7.03
CA VAL A 127 5.22 -1.65 -6.26
C VAL A 127 4.33 -2.84 -6.56
N ALA A 128 3.96 -3.58 -5.51
CA ALA A 128 2.99 -4.66 -5.52
C ALA A 128 1.65 -4.15 -4.98
N LEU A 129 0.58 -4.33 -5.71
CA LEU A 129 -0.76 -3.87 -5.34
C LEU A 129 -1.73 -5.06 -5.24
N ILE A 130 -2.48 -5.15 -4.14
CA ILE A 130 -3.51 -6.17 -3.92
C ILE A 130 -4.88 -5.51 -3.86
N ASN A 131 -5.78 -5.86 -4.80
CA ASN A 131 -7.14 -5.31 -4.89
C ASN A 131 -7.20 -3.79 -4.72
N PRO A 132 -6.43 -3.00 -5.48
CA PRO A 132 -6.16 -1.61 -5.16
C PRO A 132 -7.35 -0.69 -5.42
N CYS A 133 -7.53 0.32 -4.56
CA CYS A 133 -8.25 1.54 -4.87
C CYS A 133 -7.30 2.49 -5.62
N LEU A 134 -7.60 2.81 -6.88
CA LEU A 134 -6.71 3.62 -7.74
C LEU A 134 -7.37 4.91 -8.26
N ASP A 135 -8.64 5.14 -7.90
CA ASP A 135 -9.38 6.37 -8.17
C ASP A 135 -10.34 6.67 -6.99
N LEU A 136 -9.93 7.58 -6.13
CA LEU A 136 -10.71 7.91 -4.94
C LEU A 136 -12.04 8.56 -5.28
N HIS A 137 -12.08 9.41 -6.32
CA HIS A 137 -13.30 10.07 -6.75
C HIS A 137 -14.31 9.08 -7.35
N ALA A 138 -13.85 8.09 -8.12
CA ALA A 138 -14.72 7.04 -8.64
C ALA A 138 -15.30 6.18 -7.50
N HIS A 139 -14.48 5.81 -6.50
CA HIS A 139 -14.96 5.11 -5.31
C HIS A 139 -16.00 5.92 -4.55
N TYR A 140 -15.74 7.21 -4.31
CA TYR A 140 -16.69 8.13 -3.67
C TYR A 140 -18.02 8.20 -4.42
N LYS A 141 -18.03 8.31 -5.74
CA LYS A 141 -19.26 8.30 -6.56
C LYS A 141 -20.01 6.98 -6.44
N GLN A 142 -19.32 5.86 -6.52
CA GLN A 142 -19.91 4.53 -6.37
C GLN A 142 -20.62 4.37 -5.02
N GLU A 143 -19.99 4.78 -3.92
CA GLU A 143 -20.59 4.69 -2.59
C GLU A 143 -21.75 5.69 -2.41
N LYS A 144 -21.69 6.85 -3.05
CA LYS A 144 -22.79 7.84 -3.07
C LYS A 144 -24.05 7.27 -3.73
N GLU A 145 -23.90 6.50 -4.81
CA GLU A 145 -25.01 5.82 -5.49
C GLU A 145 -25.57 4.66 -4.66
N ARG A 146 -24.72 3.87 -4.04
CA ARG A 146 -25.10 2.73 -3.19
C ARG A 146 -25.73 3.12 -1.86
N LYS A 147 -25.48 4.33 -1.35
CA LYS A 147 -26.01 4.95 -0.13
C LYS A 147 -25.61 4.27 1.20
N PHE A 148 -25.31 2.99 1.23
CA PHE A 148 -25.15 2.20 2.46
C PHE A 148 -23.94 2.68 3.30
N PHE A 149 -22.75 2.77 2.70
CA PHE A 149 -21.54 3.22 3.39
C PHE A 149 -21.20 4.69 3.16
N TYR A 150 -22.00 5.40 2.37
CA TYR A 150 -21.70 6.78 1.95
C TYR A 150 -21.47 7.74 3.12
N LYS A 151 -22.32 7.69 4.16
CA LYS A 151 -22.18 8.59 5.33
C LYS A 151 -20.87 8.33 6.08
N LYS A 152 -20.48 7.05 6.22
CA LYS A 152 -19.22 6.65 6.85
C LYS A 152 -18.03 7.13 6.02
N LEU A 153 -18.02 6.84 4.73
CA LEU A 153 -16.97 7.28 3.81
C LEU A 153 -16.83 8.79 3.78
N MET A 154 -17.95 9.53 3.72
CA MET A 154 -17.94 11.00 3.76
C MET A 154 -17.24 11.52 5.02
N LYS A 155 -17.59 10.99 6.19
CA LYS A 155 -16.96 11.37 7.46
C LYS A 155 -15.46 11.11 7.43
N GLU A 156 -15.05 9.91 7.04
CA GLU A 156 -13.65 9.50 6.93
C GLU A 156 -12.84 10.39 5.98
N LEU A 157 -13.43 10.75 4.82
CA LEU A 157 -12.78 11.62 3.84
C LEU A 157 -12.58 13.04 4.37
N LEU A 158 -13.59 13.62 5.02
CA LEU A 158 -13.48 14.95 5.61
C LEU A 158 -12.40 14.99 6.69
N GLU A 159 -12.39 14.00 7.58
CA GLU A 159 -11.41 13.89 8.68
C GLU A 159 -9.98 13.60 8.16
N SER A 160 -9.84 12.67 7.21
CA SER A 160 -8.53 12.29 6.70
C SER A 160 -7.84 13.39 5.90
N HIS A 161 -8.61 14.11 5.09
CA HIS A 161 -8.09 15.19 4.24
C HIS A 161 -8.15 16.57 4.88
N ASN A 162 -8.81 16.70 6.05
CA ASN A 162 -8.99 17.97 6.77
C ASN A 162 -9.58 19.07 5.86
N VAL A 163 -10.72 18.78 5.23
CA VAL A 163 -11.41 19.67 4.28
C VAL A 163 -12.89 19.76 4.58
N THR A 164 -13.55 20.82 4.09
CA THR A 164 -15.00 20.97 4.13
C THR A 164 -15.69 20.10 3.06
N LYS A 165 -17.03 20.00 3.13
CA LYS A 165 -17.80 19.24 2.12
C LYS A 165 -17.69 19.87 0.72
N GLU A 166 -17.60 21.19 0.65
CA GLU A 166 -17.49 21.97 -0.58
C GLU A 166 -16.16 21.75 -1.26
N GLU A 167 -15.07 21.57 -0.49
CA GLU A 167 -13.72 21.37 -0.98
C GLU A 167 -13.43 19.92 -1.34
N LEU A 168 -14.16 18.97 -0.70
CA LEU A 168 -13.86 17.55 -0.75
C LEU A 168 -13.76 17.01 -2.19
N GLU A 169 -14.76 17.30 -3.02
CA GLU A 169 -14.79 16.73 -4.38
C GLU A 169 -13.60 17.18 -5.22
N ASN A 170 -13.18 18.44 -5.08
CA ASN A 170 -11.98 18.95 -5.77
C ASN A 170 -10.69 18.33 -5.23
N LYS A 171 -10.64 18.03 -3.93
CA LYS A 171 -9.49 17.35 -3.32
C LYS A 171 -9.34 15.91 -3.82
N ILE A 172 -10.41 15.12 -3.74
CA ILE A 172 -10.36 13.68 -4.08
C ILE A 172 -10.22 13.41 -5.58
N LYS A 173 -10.67 14.33 -6.48
CA LYS A 173 -10.43 14.25 -7.92
C LYS A 173 -8.95 14.20 -8.29
N LYS A 174 -8.09 14.72 -7.44
CA LYS A 174 -6.64 14.73 -7.67
C LYS A 174 -5.97 13.39 -7.30
N ILE A 175 -6.65 12.54 -6.53
CA ILE A 175 -6.10 11.28 -6.03
C ILE A 175 -6.60 10.12 -6.89
N ARG A 176 -5.97 9.95 -8.04
CA ARG A 176 -6.26 8.88 -9.01
C ARG A 176 -5.00 8.48 -9.77
N GLY A 177 -4.88 7.20 -10.10
CA GLY A 177 -3.70 6.65 -10.75
C GLY A 177 -3.32 7.33 -12.06
N GLN A 178 -4.30 7.80 -12.83
CA GLN A 178 -4.08 8.48 -14.11
C GLN A 178 -3.49 9.89 -13.98
N ASN A 179 -3.39 10.44 -12.78
CA ASN A 179 -2.74 11.73 -12.54
C ASN A 179 -1.22 11.60 -12.31
N TYR A 180 -0.70 10.37 -12.29
CA TYR A 180 0.71 10.09 -11.99
C TYR A 180 1.37 9.37 -13.17
N ALA A 181 2.58 9.81 -13.53
CA ALA A 181 3.31 9.33 -14.71
C ALA A 181 4.55 8.50 -14.35
N SER A 182 4.60 7.92 -13.16
CA SER A 182 5.73 7.15 -12.68
C SER A 182 6.08 5.97 -13.60
N LEU A 183 7.37 5.76 -13.87
CA LEU A 183 7.90 4.64 -14.66
C LEU A 183 8.31 3.44 -13.79
N LEU A 184 8.11 3.49 -12.48
CA LEU A 184 8.43 2.38 -11.58
C LEU A 184 7.64 1.13 -11.93
N PRO A 185 8.23 -0.08 -11.83
CA PRO A 185 7.53 -1.33 -12.09
C PRO A 185 6.37 -1.55 -11.13
N VAL A 186 5.20 -1.89 -11.67
CA VAL A 186 4.00 -2.21 -10.88
C VAL A 186 3.48 -3.58 -11.23
N LYS A 187 3.10 -4.35 -10.21
CA LYS A 187 2.33 -5.59 -10.38
C LYS A 187 1.07 -5.54 -9.53
N VAL A 188 -0.06 -5.89 -10.13
CA VAL A 188 -1.37 -5.92 -9.49
C VAL A 188 -1.89 -7.34 -9.40
N TRP A 189 -2.37 -7.74 -8.23
CA TRP A 189 -3.17 -8.93 -8.00
C TRP A 189 -4.61 -8.49 -7.71
N GLN A 190 -5.52 -8.85 -8.61
CA GLN A 190 -6.91 -8.42 -8.57
C GLN A 190 -7.86 -9.60 -8.49
N THR A 191 -8.73 -9.64 -7.48
CA THR A 191 -9.82 -10.63 -7.41
C THR A 191 -10.89 -10.34 -8.47
N THR A 192 -11.46 -11.41 -9.06
CA THR A 192 -12.52 -11.31 -10.08
C THR A 192 -13.91 -11.21 -9.48
N THR A 193 -14.09 -11.60 -8.22
CA THR A 193 -15.37 -11.63 -7.51
C THR A 193 -15.24 -11.01 -6.12
N ASN A 194 -16.35 -10.59 -5.52
CA ASN A 194 -16.43 -10.04 -4.15
C ASN A 194 -15.42 -8.92 -3.88
N PHE A 195 -15.26 -8.01 -4.82
CA PHE A 195 -14.33 -6.89 -4.73
C PHE A 195 -14.99 -5.66 -4.08
N THR A 196 -14.23 -4.97 -3.23
CA THR A 196 -14.61 -3.66 -2.67
C THR A 196 -14.44 -2.57 -3.72
N TYR A 197 -13.33 -2.62 -4.47
CA TYR A 197 -12.99 -1.66 -5.52
C TYR A 197 -13.19 -2.31 -6.88
N ASN A 198 -14.08 -1.74 -7.71
CA ASN A 198 -14.46 -2.31 -9.00
C ASN A 198 -13.25 -2.42 -9.95
N PRO A 199 -12.84 -3.63 -10.36
CA PRO A 199 -11.66 -3.82 -11.21
C PRO A 199 -11.70 -3.04 -12.53
N ASN A 200 -12.88 -2.87 -13.14
CA ASN A 200 -13.01 -2.14 -14.41
C ASN A 200 -12.72 -0.64 -14.23
N VAL A 201 -13.00 -0.08 -13.06
CA VAL A 201 -12.80 1.35 -12.77
C VAL A 201 -11.41 1.62 -12.21
N HIS A 202 -10.91 0.75 -11.33
CA HIS A 202 -9.63 0.95 -10.67
C HIS A 202 -8.49 0.31 -11.46
N CYS A 203 -8.46 -1.01 -11.52
CA CYS A 203 -7.34 -1.76 -12.05
C CYS A 203 -7.17 -1.61 -13.57
N LYS A 204 -8.27 -1.82 -14.35
CA LYS A 204 -8.22 -1.82 -15.80
C LYS A 204 -7.89 -0.45 -16.39
N LEU A 205 -8.53 0.62 -15.90
CA LEU A 205 -8.22 1.98 -16.37
C LEU A 205 -6.80 2.41 -16.04
N TYR A 206 -6.27 1.99 -14.89
CA TYR A 206 -4.89 2.24 -14.50
C TYR A 206 -3.91 1.45 -15.37
N GLU A 207 -4.21 0.19 -15.69
CA GLU A 207 -3.42 -0.63 -16.59
C GLU A 207 -3.35 0.01 -18.00
N GLU A 208 -4.49 0.42 -18.55
CA GLU A 208 -4.56 1.11 -19.85
C GLU A 208 -3.76 2.42 -19.84
N TRP A 209 -3.86 3.20 -18.78
CA TRP A 209 -3.09 4.44 -18.61
C TRP A 209 -1.58 4.16 -18.59
N ARG A 210 -1.13 3.22 -17.79
CA ARG A 210 0.29 2.87 -17.71
C ARG A 210 0.85 2.34 -19.03
N LYS A 211 0.07 1.56 -19.77
CA LYS A 211 0.44 1.09 -21.11
C LYS A 211 0.61 2.26 -22.10
N LYS A 212 -0.26 3.26 -22.05
CA LYS A 212 -0.13 4.49 -22.86
C LYS A 212 1.15 5.27 -22.58
N LEU A 213 1.62 5.24 -21.31
CA LEU A 213 2.87 5.86 -20.90
C LEU A 213 4.11 4.97 -21.13
N SER A 214 3.94 3.78 -21.70
CA SER A 214 5.00 2.75 -21.80
C SER A 214 5.60 2.39 -20.42
N SER A 215 4.83 2.57 -19.34
CA SER A 215 5.25 2.28 -17.96
C SER A 215 5.06 0.80 -17.64
N PRO A 216 6.02 0.12 -17.00
CA PRO A 216 5.93 -1.31 -16.70
C PRO A 216 4.76 -1.62 -15.76
N ILE A 217 3.84 -2.44 -16.23
CA ILE A 217 2.72 -2.96 -15.44
C ILE A 217 2.41 -4.41 -15.80
N GLN A 218 2.10 -5.21 -14.78
CA GLN A 218 1.57 -6.56 -14.91
C GLN A 218 0.32 -6.68 -14.05
N VAL A 219 -0.76 -7.23 -14.61
CA VAL A 219 -2.00 -7.50 -13.86
C VAL A 219 -2.28 -9.00 -13.88
N THR A 220 -2.54 -9.55 -12.71
CA THR A 220 -2.95 -10.95 -12.53
C THR A 220 -4.35 -10.97 -11.91
N TYR A 221 -5.31 -11.51 -12.64
CA TYR A 221 -6.65 -11.75 -12.13
C TYR A 221 -6.72 -13.15 -11.51
N HIS A 222 -7.41 -13.28 -10.38
CA HIS A 222 -7.50 -14.53 -9.64
C HIS A 222 -8.85 -14.68 -8.92
N LEU A 223 -9.17 -15.92 -8.57
CA LEU A 223 -10.34 -16.24 -7.73
C LEU A 223 -10.07 -15.83 -6.28
N MET A 224 -11.15 -15.52 -5.55
CA MET A 224 -11.06 -15.04 -4.16
C MET A 224 -10.39 -16.04 -3.21
N GLU A 225 -10.56 -17.33 -3.44
CA GLU A 225 -9.98 -18.42 -2.63
C GLU A 225 -8.43 -18.37 -2.64
N LYS A 226 -7.83 -17.81 -3.70
CA LYS A 226 -6.39 -17.69 -3.86
C LYS A 226 -5.81 -16.36 -3.34
N ARG A 227 -6.63 -15.49 -2.74
CA ARG A 227 -6.24 -14.11 -2.38
C ARG A 227 -5.07 -13.97 -1.40
N TYR A 228 -4.67 -15.03 -0.73
CA TYR A 228 -3.54 -15.01 0.21
C TYR A 228 -2.39 -15.93 -0.19
N SER A 229 -2.40 -16.46 -1.41
CA SER A 229 -1.33 -17.33 -1.93
C SER A 229 -0.24 -16.57 -2.71
N TYR A 230 -0.19 -15.23 -2.57
CA TYR A 230 0.67 -14.41 -3.41
C TYR A 230 2.08 -14.18 -2.88
N GLY A 231 2.38 -14.48 -1.62
CA GLY A 231 3.63 -14.08 -1.02
C GLY A 231 4.85 -14.49 -1.84
N ASN A 232 4.93 -15.76 -2.30
CA ASN A 232 6.01 -16.19 -3.19
C ASN A 232 6.03 -15.43 -4.52
N ALA A 233 4.85 -15.15 -5.11
CA ALA A 233 4.76 -14.40 -6.35
C ALA A 233 5.14 -12.91 -6.18
N ILE A 234 4.90 -12.34 -4.99
CA ILE A 234 5.35 -11.00 -4.60
C ILE A 234 6.88 -10.99 -4.46
N CYS A 235 7.46 -11.95 -3.72
CA CYS A 235 8.92 -12.10 -3.61
C CYS A 235 9.58 -12.24 -4.99
N GLN A 236 9.08 -13.14 -5.84
CA GLN A 236 9.57 -13.30 -7.21
C GLN A 236 9.47 -12.03 -8.06
N PHE A 237 8.43 -11.22 -7.84
CA PHE A 237 8.32 -9.93 -8.52
C PHE A 237 9.36 -8.94 -8.01
N PHE A 238 9.57 -8.82 -6.70
CA PHE A 238 10.53 -7.91 -6.11
C PHE A 238 11.97 -8.24 -6.53
N THR A 239 12.36 -9.53 -6.45
CA THR A 239 13.70 -10.00 -6.82
C THR A 239 14.11 -9.62 -8.25
N LYS A 240 13.16 -9.46 -9.18
CA LYS A 240 13.47 -9.02 -10.56
C LYS A 240 14.05 -7.60 -10.63
N PHE A 241 13.81 -6.79 -9.62
CA PHE A 241 14.24 -5.38 -9.55
C PHE A 241 15.32 -5.14 -8.49
N GLU A 242 15.88 -6.20 -7.94
CA GLU A 242 17.01 -6.15 -7.02
C GLU A 242 18.31 -6.22 -7.83
N SER A 243 19.00 -5.10 -7.97
CA SER A 243 20.38 -5.14 -8.41
C SER A 243 21.27 -5.57 -7.25
N LYS A 244 22.14 -6.56 -7.44
CA LYS A 244 23.24 -6.79 -6.50
C LYS A 244 24.03 -5.50 -6.36
N LEU A 245 24.33 -5.13 -5.12
CA LEU A 245 25.24 -4.02 -4.79
C LEU A 245 26.64 -4.33 -5.31
#